data_411116f283bbb9269ddb8250dafe0b3e
#
_entry.id   411116f283bbb9269ddb8250dafe0b3e
#
_cell.length_a   1.000
_cell.length_b   1.000
_cell.length_c   1.000
_cell.angle_alpha   90.00
_cell.angle_beta   90.00
_cell.angle_gamma   90.00
#
_symmetry.space_group_name_H-M   'P 1'
#
loop_
_entity.id
_entity.type
_entity.pdbx_description
1 polymer ?
#
loop_
_entity_poly.entity_id
_entity_poly.type
_entity_poly.pdbx_seq_one_letter_code
_entity_poly.pdbx_strand_id
1 'polypeptide(L)'
;MIIMDSINSRKFELPYNFDFELINKLSDKEGKYGNYNQYLNNVSCIYLPCYWKDGLNSRYNLLLDGTIPKNWEEYKKHLISLLNISKVAILIQQSCDIKAIDKYYSFGVKKFILTDNQLAKEIKWKYNDVELILSITKCATDEELINAQKSTNNLSEYSIYDKIVLPFRYCRQIQLLENLSKIEGFSKDKYILMVNSHCLYNCNRCKAHWILQSEDINKFREKEKSLTEGYCLGVYSEKRAYIQPYDLKYFDKYIGEYKLVDRLDSTEEILSNLEKYCNVNLYKDRSKNIDWYKLDE
;
A
#
# COMPACT_ATOMS: atom_id res chain seq x y z
N MET A 1 11.23 0.77 28.33
CA MET A 1 9.95 1.51 28.30
C MET A 1 9.72 2.22 26.97
N ILE A 2 10.69 2.96 26.42
CA ILE A 2 10.56 3.72 25.14
C ILE A 2 10.26 2.83 23.90
N ILE A 3 10.66 1.57 23.87
CA ILE A 3 10.45 0.67 22.73
C ILE A 3 9.01 0.16 22.65
N MET A 4 8.31 -0.01 23.77
CA MET A 4 6.91 -0.52 23.75
C MET A 4 5.92 0.52 23.22
N ASP A 5 6.11 1.79 23.51
CA ASP A 5 5.21 2.86 23.08
C ASP A 5 5.28 3.11 21.56
N SER A 6 6.46 2.91 20.95
CA SER A 6 6.63 3.09 19.49
C SER A 6 5.95 2.00 18.67
N ILE A 7 5.85 0.78 19.19
CA ILE A 7 5.25 -0.36 18.52
C ILE A 7 3.72 -0.20 18.42
N ASN A 8 3.08 0.29 19.49
CA ASN A 8 1.64 0.52 19.53
C ASN A 8 1.18 1.73 18.68
N SER A 9 2.12 2.60 18.25
CA SER A 9 1.80 3.79 17.45
C SER A 9 1.88 3.58 15.94
N ARG A 10 2.41 2.43 15.47
CA ARG A 10 2.55 2.15 14.04
C ARG A 10 1.20 2.15 13.34
N LYS A 11 1.18 2.68 12.12
CA LYS A 11 0.00 2.74 11.27
C LYS A 11 0.20 1.89 10.02
N PHE A 12 -0.86 1.19 9.62
CA PHE A 12 -0.86 0.27 8.48
C PHE A 12 -1.98 0.58 7.52
N GLU A 13 -1.67 0.65 6.23
CA GLU A 13 -2.67 0.55 5.16
C GLU A 13 -2.98 -0.93 4.94
N LEU A 14 -4.26 -1.31 4.97
CA LEU A 14 -4.72 -2.69 4.86
C LEU A 14 -5.39 -2.94 3.50
N PRO A 15 -5.06 -4.03 2.78
CA PRO A 15 -5.75 -4.38 1.55
C PRO A 15 -7.16 -4.89 1.83
N TYR A 16 -8.10 -4.64 0.90
CA TYR A 16 -9.43 -5.21 0.94
C TYR A 16 -9.63 -6.25 -0.18
N ASN A 17 -10.10 -7.42 0.17
CA ASN A 17 -10.32 -8.56 -0.73
C ASN A 17 -11.77 -8.76 -1.16
N PHE A 18 -12.66 -7.79 -0.91
CA PHE A 18 -14.11 -7.86 -1.14
C PHE A 18 -14.84 -8.94 -0.35
N ASP A 19 -14.28 -9.36 0.78
CA ASP A 19 -14.95 -10.24 1.72
C ASP A 19 -15.50 -9.44 2.92
N PHE A 20 -16.82 -9.52 3.14
CA PHE A 20 -17.46 -8.89 4.29
C PHE A 20 -17.00 -9.47 5.62
N GLU A 21 -16.44 -10.67 5.64
CA GLU A 21 -15.90 -11.27 6.85
C GLU A 21 -14.75 -10.46 7.42
N LEU A 22 -13.90 -9.86 6.56
CA LEU A 22 -12.84 -8.94 7.01
C LEU A 22 -13.42 -7.75 7.79
N ILE A 23 -14.52 -7.16 7.28
CA ILE A 23 -15.20 -6.03 7.95
C ILE A 23 -15.79 -6.50 9.29
N ASN A 24 -16.48 -7.64 9.29
CA ASN A 24 -17.11 -8.18 10.48
C ASN A 24 -16.08 -8.46 11.59
N LYS A 25 -14.94 -9.09 11.25
CA LYS A 25 -13.87 -9.40 12.21
C LYS A 25 -13.19 -8.13 12.76
N LEU A 26 -12.94 -7.13 11.91
CA LEU A 26 -12.35 -5.87 12.36
C LEU A 26 -13.30 -5.01 13.20
N SER A 27 -14.61 -5.10 12.98
CA SER A 27 -15.62 -4.32 13.73
C SER A 27 -16.13 -5.04 14.98
N ASP A 28 -15.80 -6.31 15.18
CA ASP A 28 -16.29 -7.14 16.27
C ASP A 28 -15.69 -6.71 17.62
N LYS A 29 -16.46 -5.93 18.39
CA LYS A 29 -16.06 -5.48 19.72
C LYS A 29 -16.27 -6.55 20.81
N GLU A 30 -17.06 -7.56 20.52
CA GLU A 30 -17.42 -8.62 21.49
C GLU A 30 -16.47 -9.83 21.43
N GLY A 31 -15.60 -9.86 20.41
CA GLY A 31 -14.60 -10.92 20.24
C GLY A 31 -15.17 -12.25 19.74
N LYS A 32 -16.39 -12.25 19.17
CA LYS A 32 -17.04 -13.45 18.63
C LYS A 32 -16.23 -14.10 17.50
N TYR A 33 -15.51 -13.28 16.72
CA TYR A 33 -14.71 -13.70 15.58
C TYR A 33 -13.19 -13.54 15.82
N GLY A 34 -12.78 -13.43 17.10
CA GLY A 34 -11.39 -13.17 17.50
C GLY A 34 -11.16 -11.69 17.84
N ASN A 35 -10.02 -11.42 18.47
CA ASN A 35 -9.73 -10.07 19.00
C ASN A 35 -9.13 -9.09 17.97
N TYR A 36 -9.52 -9.18 16.69
CA TYR A 36 -8.92 -8.34 15.63
C TYR A 36 -9.31 -6.87 15.74
N ASN A 37 -10.44 -6.55 16.39
CA ASN A 37 -10.86 -5.19 16.64
C ASN A 37 -9.81 -4.35 17.40
N GLN A 38 -9.01 -4.98 18.26
CA GLN A 38 -7.93 -4.30 18.98
C GLN A 38 -6.89 -3.67 18.04
N TYR A 39 -6.71 -4.21 16.82
CA TYR A 39 -5.75 -3.70 15.83
C TYR A 39 -6.34 -2.60 14.93
N LEU A 40 -7.65 -2.32 15.02
CA LEU A 40 -8.29 -1.31 14.16
C LEU A 40 -7.67 0.08 14.36
N ASN A 41 -7.23 0.39 15.57
CA ASN A 41 -6.51 1.65 15.86
C ASN A 41 -5.14 1.74 15.15
N ASN A 42 -4.57 0.62 14.71
CA ASN A 42 -3.35 0.59 13.92
C ASN A 42 -3.62 0.69 12.42
N VAL A 43 -4.88 0.53 11.97
CA VAL A 43 -5.27 0.67 10.56
C VAL A 43 -5.46 2.15 10.23
N SER A 44 -4.60 2.70 9.38
CA SER A 44 -4.68 4.08 8.93
C SER A 44 -5.73 4.28 7.85
N CYS A 45 -5.86 3.29 6.99
CA CYS A 45 -6.95 3.17 6.03
C CYS A 45 -7.03 1.74 5.47
N ILE A 46 -8.19 1.41 4.92
CA ILE A 46 -8.39 0.20 4.12
C ILE A 46 -8.46 0.63 2.66
N TYR A 47 -7.61 0.02 1.79
CA TYR A 47 -7.57 0.42 0.40
C TYR A 47 -8.19 -0.63 -0.52
N LEU A 48 -8.96 -0.15 -1.51
CA LEU A 48 -9.62 -0.97 -2.53
C LEU A 48 -9.49 -0.32 -3.91
N PRO A 49 -9.65 -1.09 -5.01
CA PRO A 49 -9.55 -0.54 -6.35
C PRO A 49 -10.73 0.37 -6.66
N CYS A 50 -10.50 1.32 -7.54
CA CYS A 50 -11.55 2.13 -8.13
C CYS A 50 -12.47 1.25 -9.00
N TYR A 51 -13.78 1.36 -8.82
CA TYR A 51 -14.78 0.84 -9.74
C TYR A 51 -15.20 1.95 -10.70
N TRP A 52 -14.89 1.79 -11.98
CA TRP A 52 -15.14 2.80 -13.00
C TRP A 52 -15.46 2.15 -14.35
N LYS A 53 -16.40 2.71 -15.11
CA LYS A 53 -16.85 2.19 -16.42
C LYS A 53 -17.16 0.69 -16.38
N ASP A 54 -18.03 0.30 -15.43
CA ASP A 54 -18.55 -1.06 -15.25
C ASP A 54 -17.50 -2.14 -14.94
N GLY A 55 -16.37 -1.73 -14.33
CA GLY A 55 -15.32 -2.65 -13.92
C GLY A 55 -14.38 -2.09 -12.85
N LEU A 56 -13.55 -2.99 -12.31
CA LEU A 56 -12.50 -2.62 -11.37
C LEU A 56 -11.26 -2.11 -12.09
N ASN A 57 -10.81 -0.94 -11.68
CA ASN A 57 -9.63 -0.30 -12.22
C ASN A 57 -8.36 -0.80 -11.51
N SER A 58 -8.04 -2.09 -11.61
CA SER A 58 -6.76 -2.66 -11.17
C SER A 58 -6.71 -4.19 -11.26
N ARG A 59 -5.65 -4.79 -10.68
CA ARG A 59 -5.34 -6.23 -10.61
C ARG A 59 -6.41 -7.15 -10.01
N TYR A 60 -7.55 -6.64 -9.60
CA TYR A 60 -8.61 -7.45 -8.99
C TYR A 60 -9.29 -8.41 -9.95
N ASN A 61 -9.04 -8.29 -11.25
CA ASN A 61 -9.40 -9.32 -12.21
C ASN A 61 -8.73 -10.67 -11.92
N LEU A 62 -7.75 -10.71 -11.00
CA LEU A 62 -7.09 -11.92 -10.52
C LEU A 62 -7.77 -12.54 -9.29
N LEU A 63 -8.72 -11.85 -8.65
CA LEU A 63 -9.49 -12.42 -7.56
C LEU A 63 -10.31 -13.61 -8.08
N LEU A 64 -10.43 -14.61 -7.23
CA LEU A 64 -11.19 -15.81 -7.53
C LEU A 64 -12.65 -15.46 -7.88
N ASP A 65 -13.21 -16.16 -8.85
CA ASP A 65 -14.59 -16.01 -9.27
C ASP A 65 -15.54 -16.03 -8.04
N GLY A 66 -16.34 -14.97 -7.91
CA GLY A 66 -17.37 -14.85 -6.89
C GLY A 66 -17.13 -13.79 -5.81
N THR A 67 -15.90 -13.32 -5.62
CA THR A 67 -15.60 -12.24 -4.63
C THR A 67 -15.63 -10.84 -5.25
N ILE A 68 -15.46 -10.72 -6.57
CA ILE A 68 -15.43 -9.43 -7.25
C ILE A 68 -16.85 -8.88 -7.38
N PRO A 69 -17.11 -7.62 -6.97
CA PRO A 69 -18.39 -6.97 -7.21
C PRO A 69 -18.73 -6.92 -8.69
N LYS A 70 -19.89 -7.44 -9.07
CA LYS A 70 -20.35 -7.53 -10.48
C LYS A 70 -20.82 -6.20 -11.03
N ASN A 71 -21.21 -5.28 -10.15
CA ASN A 71 -21.75 -3.98 -10.52
C ASN A 71 -21.46 -2.94 -9.42
N TRP A 72 -21.78 -1.68 -9.74
CA TRP A 72 -21.59 -0.57 -8.81
C TRP A 72 -22.36 -0.72 -7.50
N GLU A 73 -23.57 -1.28 -7.52
CA GLU A 73 -24.38 -1.39 -6.30
C GLU A 73 -23.80 -2.41 -5.32
N GLU A 74 -23.21 -3.50 -5.81
CA GLU A 74 -22.47 -4.44 -4.98
C GLU A 74 -21.20 -3.77 -4.42
N TYR A 75 -20.41 -3.12 -5.27
CA TYR A 75 -19.22 -2.39 -4.85
C TYR A 75 -19.53 -1.34 -3.79
N LYS A 76 -20.60 -0.58 -3.98
CA LYS A 76 -21.06 0.47 -3.07
C LYS A 76 -21.39 -0.08 -1.68
N LYS A 77 -21.96 -1.28 -1.57
CA LYS A 77 -22.22 -1.93 -0.27
C LYS A 77 -20.91 -2.14 0.49
N HIS A 78 -19.89 -2.67 -0.16
CA HIS A 78 -18.56 -2.83 0.44
C HIS A 78 -17.96 -1.49 0.85
N LEU A 79 -18.01 -0.48 -0.02
CA LEU A 79 -17.49 0.85 0.23
C LEU A 79 -18.12 1.49 1.48
N ILE A 80 -19.46 1.49 1.57
CA ILE A 80 -20.18 2.06 2.71
C ILE A 80 -19.85 1.29 4.00
N SER A 81 -19.81 -0.04 3.94
CA SER A 81 -19.46 -0.84 5.11
C SER A 81 -18.05 -0.56 5.62
N LEU A 82 -17.09 -0.37 4.73
CA LEU A 82 -15.72 0.02 5.09
C LEU A 82 -15.65 1.42 5.69
N LEU A 83 -16.37 2.39 5.12
CA LEU A 83 -16.40 3.78 5.62
C LEU A 83 -16.97 3.87 7.04
N ASN A 84 -17.83 2.93 7.43
CA ASN A 84 -18.38 2.86 8.80
C ASN A 84 -17.36 2.41 9.85
N ILE A 85 -16.27 1.75 9.46
CA ILE A 85 -15.27 1.19 10.40
C ILE A 85 -13.90 1.85 10.30
N SER A 86 -13.53 2.40 9.13
CA SER A 86 -12.19 2.94 8.89
C SER A 86 -12.21 4.02 7.82
N LYS A 87 -11.11 4.77 7.69
CA LYS A 87 -10.84 5.57 6.50
C LYS A 87 -10.62 4.64 5.30
N VAL A 88 -11.12 5.05 4.15
CA VAL A 88 -11.00 4.30 2.90
C VAL A 88 -10.10 5.04 1.93
N ALA A 89 -9.18 4.33 1.28
CA ALA A 89 -8.37 4.84 0.19
C ALA A 89 -8.74 4.15 -1.14
N ILE A 90 -9.03 4.92 -2.18
CA ILE A 90 -9.33 4.37 -3.51
C ILE A 90 -8.05 4.31 -4.34
N LEU A 91 -7.73 3.11 -4.82
CA LEU A 91 -6.56 2.85 -5.66
C LEU A 91 -6.92 2.99 -7.13
N ILE A 92 -6.28 3.95 -7.81
CA ILE A 92 -6.49 4.26 -9.22
C ILE A 92 -5.20 3.96 -9.97
N GLN A 93 -5.16 2.86 -10.72
CA GLN A 93 -3.98 2.42 -11.46
C GLN A 93 -4.07 2.69 -12.97
N GLN A 94 -5.27 2.79 -13.50
CA GLN A 94 -5.54 3.14 -14.90
C GLN A 94 -6.12 4.55 -15.00
N SER A 95 -6.19 5.08 -16.21
CA SER A 95 -6.81 6.38 -16.44
C SER A 95 -8.25 6.41 -15.93
N CYS A 96 -8.52 7.41 -15.13
CA CYS A 96 -9.82 7.70 -14.55
C CYS A 96 -10.07 9.20 -14.72
N ASP A 97 -11.29 9.63 -14.74
CA ASP A 97 -11.60 11.06 -14.82
C ASP A 97 -12.09 11.62 -13.47
N ILE A 98 -12.18 12.93 -13.38
CA ILE A 98 -12.61 13.63 -12.17
C ILE A 98 -14.02 13.23 -11.73
N LYS A 99 -14.89 12.79 -12.65
CA LYS A 99 -16.26 12.37 -12.30
C LYS A 99 -16.28 11.11 -11.43
N ALA A 100 -15.31 10.20 -11.63
CA ALA A 100 -15.16 9.06 -10.75
C ALA A 100 -14.77 9.53 -9.34
N ILE A 101 -13.85 10.49 -9.25
CA ILE A 101 -13.45 11.08 -7.96
C ILE A 101 -14.65 11.74 -7.27
N ASP A 102 -15.44 12.54 -8.02
CA ASP A 102 -16.65 13.19 -7.51
C ASP A 102 -17.60 12.17 -6.86
N LYS A 103 -17.77 11.02 -7.54
CA LYS A 103 -18.61 9.95 -7.04
C LYS A 103 -18.10 9.41 -5.69
N TYR A 104 -16.80 9.11 -5.56
CA TYR A 104 -16.23 8.63 -4.30
C TYR A 104 -16.24 9.69 -3.21
N TYR A 105 -15.90 10.92 -3.57
CA TYR A 105 -15.90 12.04 -2.65
C TYR A 105 -17.28 12.27 -2.03
N SER A 106 -18.36 12.12 -2.81
CA SER A 106 -19.74 12.25 -2.33
C SER A 106 -20.14 11.20 -1.28
N PHE A 107 -19.45 10.04 -1.24
CA PHE A 107 -19.60 9.04 -0.19
C PHE A 107 -18.70 9.28 1.04
N GLY A 108 -17.87 10.32 1.02
CA GLY A 108 -16.97 10.63 2.14
C GLY A 108 -15.57 10.10 1.99
N VAL A 109 -15.19 9.52 0.82
CA VAL A 109 -13.80 9.12 0.56
C VAL A 109 -12.94 10.38 0.42
N LYS A 110 -11.84 10.42 1.20
CA LYS A 110 -10.90 11.54 1.24
C LYS A 110 -9.46 11.13 0.91
N LYS A 111 -9.22 9.86 0.59
CA LYS A 111 -7.88 9.35 0.25
C LYS A 111 -7.89 8.68 -1.13
N PHE A 112 -6.90 9.03 -1.97
CA PHE A 112 -6.74 8.46 -3.29
C PHE A 112 -5.28 8.08 -3.53
N ILE A 113 -5.05 6.86 -4.02
CA ILE A 113 -3.73 6.32 -4.37
C ILE A 113 -3.67 6.26 -5.89
N LEU A 114 -2.81 7.05 -6.53
CA LEU A 114 -2.79 7.19 -7.99
C LEU A 114 -1.37 7.41 -8.55
N THR A 115 -1.26 7.35 -9.87
CA THR A 115 -0.02 7.56 -10.62
C THR A 115 -0.11 8.70 -11.63
N ASP A 116 -1.31 9.17 -11.91
CA ASP A 116 -1.60 10.21 -12.90
C ASP A 116 -1.49 11.59 -12.25
N ASN A 117 -0.42 12.32 -12.60
CA ASN A 117 -0.15 13.64 -12.07
C ASN A 117 -1.17 14.68 -12.55
N GLN A 118 -1.76 14.50 -13.74
CA GLN A 118 -2.77 15.44 -14.25
C GLN A 118 -4.05 15.29 -13.42
N LEU A 119 -4.53 14.07 -13.22
CA LEU A 119 -5.67 13.79 -12.36
C LEU A 119 -5.41 14.27 -10.92
N ALA A 120 -4.19 14.07 -10.40
CA ALA A 120 -3.81 14.55 -9.07
C ALA A 120 -3.95 16.08 -8.94
N LYS A 121 -3.51 16.84 -9.95
CA LYS A 121 -3.68 18.29 -10.00
C LYS A 121 -5.16 18.70 -10.03
N GLU A 122 -5.96 18.02 -10.84
CA GLU A 122 -7.40 18.28 -10.93
C GLU A 122 -8.11 18.02 -9.59
N ILE A 123 -7.76 16.93 -8.90
CA ILE A 123 -8.31 16.61 -7.57
C ILE A 123 -7.93 17.70 -6.56
N LYS A 124 -6.63 18.08 -6.46
CA LYS A 124 -6.18 19.11 -5.51
C LYS A 124 -6.78 20.48 -5.80
N TRP A 125 -7.00 20.81 -7.07
CA TRP A 125 -7.67 22.04 -7.44
C TRP A 125 -9.15 22.07 -7.00
N LYS A 126 -9.83 20.91 -7.11
CA LYS A 126 -11.26 20.80 -6.82
C LYS A 126 -11.56 20.57 -5.34
N TYR A 127 -10.68 19.83 -4.64
CA TYR A 127 -10.89 19.38 -3.27
C TYR A 127 -9.66 19.67 -2.41
N ASN A 128 -9.81 20.53 -1.42
CA ASN A 128 -8.72 20.97 -0.53
C ASN A 128 -8.48 20.04 0.67
N ASP A 129 -9.42 19.12 0.95
CA ASP A 129 -9.40 18.23 2.11
C ASP A 129 -9.13 16.76 1.76
N VAL A 130 -8.63 16.50 0.55
CA VAL A 130 -8.22 15.14 0.12
C VAL A 130 -6.74 14.90 0.38
N GLU A 131 -6.43 13.67 0.77
CA GLU A 131 -5.06 13.15 0.85
C GLU A 131 -4.74 12.36 -0.43
N LEU A 132 -3.73 12.80 -1.15
CA LEU A 132 -3.22 12.12 -2.35
C LEU A 132 -1.96 11.34 -2.04
N ILE A 133 -1.94 10.07 -2.45
CA ILE A 133 -0.85 9.15 -2.22
C ILE A 133 -0.28 8.71 -3.58
N LEU A 134 1.02 8.95 -3.81
CA LEU A 134 1.70 8.43 -4.99
C LEU A 134 1.86 6.92 -4.88
N SER A 135 1.33 6.19 -5.87
CA SER A 135 1.42 4.72 -5.90
C SER A 135 2.84 4.26 -6.20
N ILE A 136 3.26 3.13 -5.57
CA ILE A 136 4.52 2.45 -5.88
C ILE A 136 4.65 2.09 -7.37
N THR A 137 3.54 1.91 -8.07
CA THR A 137 3.53 1.54 -9.49
C THR A 137 4.10 2.64 -10.40
N LYS A 138 4.26 3.86 -9.90
CA LYS A 138 5.02 4.93 -10.58
C LYS A 138 6.51 4.62 -10.63
N CYS A 139 7.01 3.79 -9.71
CA CYS A 139 8.43 3.42 -9.61
C CYS A 139 9.35 4.66 -9.54
N ALA A 140 9.04 5.58 -8.63
CA ALA A 140 9.80 6.82 -8.46
C ALA A 140 11.31 6.57 -8.29
N THR A 141 12.14 7.33 -8.99
CA THR A 141 13.60 7.31 -8.83
C THR A 141 14.01 8.03 -7.55
N ASP A 142 15.26 7.83 -7.10
CA ASP A 142 15.77 8.52 -5.92
C ASP A 142 15.83 10.03 -6.13
N GLU A 143 16.20 10.46 -7.35
CA GLU A 143 16.22 11.87 -7.73
C GLU A 143 14.82 12.50 -7.65
N GLU A 144 13.80 11.82 -8.17
CA GLU A 144 12.42 12.27 -8.11
C GLU A 144 11.92 12.38 -6.65
N LEU A 145 12.31 11.42 -5.79
CA LEU A 145 11.96 11.45 -4.36
C LEU A 145 12.67 12.59 -3.63
N ILE A 146 13.96 12.82 -3.92
CA ILE A 146 14.74 13.94 -3.39
C ILE A 146 14.13 15.28 -3.82
N ASN A 147 13.78 15.41 -5.09
CA ASN A 147 13.16 16.61 -5.63
C ASN A 147 11.77 16.86 -5.03
N ALA A 148 10.98 15.82 -4.83
CA ALA A 148 9.69 15.93 -4.15
C ALA A 148 9.81 16.44 -2.70
N GLN A 149 10.92 16.15 -2.04
CA GLN A 149 11.22 16.60 -0.69
C GLN A 149 11.65 18.07 -0.65
N LYS A 150 12.56 18.46 -1.53
CA LYS A 150 13.13 19.83 -1.60
C LYS A 150 12.13 20.88 -2.09
N SER A 151 11.03 20.45 -2.69
CA SER A 151 10.13 21.34 -3.39
C SER A 151 9.18 22.09 -2.46
N THR A 152 9.71 23.07 -1.74
CA THR A 152 8.91 24.19 -1.22
C THR A 152 8.42 25.13 -2.34
N ASN A 153 8.91 24.97 -3.57
CA ASN A 153 8.75 25.88 -4.71
C ASN A 153 8.00 25.29 -5.91
N ASN A 154 7.12 24.29 -5.73
CA ASN A 154 6.25 23.72 -6.79
C ASN A 154 6.95 23.16 -8.05
N LEU A 155 8.27 22.89 -8.02
CA LEU A 155 9.04 22.45 -9.19
C LEU A 155 9.02 20.93 -9.42
N SER A 156 8.60 20.12 -8.44
CA SER A 156 8.52 18.67 -8.61
C SER A 156 7.10 18.23 -8.94
N GLU A 157 6.96 17.37 -9.94
CA GLU A 157 5.68 16.74 -10.26
C GLU A 157 5.07 15.96 -9.09
N TYR A 158 5.88 15.56 -8.10
CA TYR A 158 5.43 14.78 -6.94
C TYR A 158 5.13 15.62 -5.70
N SER A 159 5.35 16.93 -5.75
CA SER A 159 4.99 17.84 -4.64
C SER A 159 3.49 17.90 -4.37
N ILE A 160 2.67 17.53 -5.37
CA ILE A 160 1.20 17.47 -5.24
C ILE A 160 0.71 16.34 -4.33
N TYR A 161 1.54 15.32 -4.09
CA TYR A 161 1.18 14.19 -3.27
C TYR A 161 1.52 14.48 -1.80
N ASP A 162 0.56 14.21 -0.93
CA ASP A 162 0.76 14.33 0.53
C ASP A 162 1.65 13.19 1.03
N LYS A 163 1.51 11.99 0.44
CA LYS A 163 2.32 10.82 0.77
C LYS A 163 2.82 10.10 -0.47
N ILE A 164 3.88 9.34 -0.29
CA ILE A 164 4.54 8.57 -1.35
C ILE A 164 4.79 7.14 -0.87
N VAL A 165 4.29 6.15 -1.62
CA VAL A 165 4.67 4.76 -1.40
C VAL A 165 6.04 4.52 -2.02
N LEU A 166 7.03 4.24 -1.17
CA LEU A 166 8.42 4.06 -1.58
C LEU A 166 8.62 2.79 -2.43
N PRO A 167 9.52 2.82 -3.40
CA PRO A 167 9.92 1.64 -4.17
C PRO A 167 10.50 0.52 -3.30
N PHE A 168 10.39 -0.72 -3.77
CA PHE A 168 10.82 -1.91 -3.02
C PHE A 168 12.28 -1.92 -2.57
N ARG A 169 13.18 -1.23 -3.29
CA ARG A 169 14.60 -1.14 -2.89
C ARG A 169 14.78 -0.56 -1.48
N TYR A 170 13.90 0.34 -1.06
CA TYR A 170 13.92 0.93 0.28
C TYR A 170 13.66 -0.07 1.41
N CYS A 171 13.08 -1.24 1.09
CA CYS A 171 12.89 -2.32 2.07
C CYS A 171 14.20 -3.05 2.42
N ARG A 172 15.22 -2.94 1.58
CA ARG A 172 16.48 -3.68 1.74
C ARG A 172 17.74 -2.81 1.69
N GLN A 173 17.60 -1.55 1.34
CA GLN A 173 18.69 -0.57 1.28
C GLN A 173 18.38 0.58 2.23
N ILE A 174 18.55 0.32 3.54
CA ILE A 174 18.20 1.29 4.59
C ILE A 174 19.02 2.59 4.49
N GLN A 175 20.22 2.53 3.90
CA GLN A 175 21.04 3.71 3.61
C GLN A 175 20.34 4.72 2.68
N LEU A 176 19.44 4.27 1.80
CA LEU A 176 18.63 5.18 0.98
C LEU A 176 17.68 6.02 1.85
N LEU A 177 17.09 5.39 2.89
CA LEU A 177 16.27 6.12 3.87
C LEU A 177 17.11 7.07 4.71
N GLU A 178 18.31 6.66 5.11
CA GLU A 178 19.26 7.51 5.83
C GLU A 178 19.65 8.74 4.98
N ASN A 179 19.91 8.55 3.70
CA ASN A 179 20.22 9.65 2.77
C ASN A 179 19.02 10.58 2.58
N LEU A 180 17.83 10.02 2.40
CA LEU A 180 16.59 10.79 2.26
C LEU A 180 16.30 11.61 3.53
N SER A 181 16.58 11.06 4.71
CA SER A 181 16.35 11.73 6.00
C SER A 181 17.27 12.91 6.28
N LYS A 182 18.40 13.02 5.56
CA LYS A 182 19.34 14.15 5.69
C LYS A 182 18.93 15.37 4.86
N ILE A 183 17.93 15.23 4.00
CA ILE A 183 17.45 16.32 3.16
C ILE A 183 16.64 17.29 4.01
N GLU A 184 16.87 18.58 3.82
CA GLU A 184 16.11 19.63 4.49
C GLU A 184 14.61 19.49 4.24
N GLY A 185 13.80 19.67 5.29
CA GLY A 185 12.34 19.49 5.23
C GLY A 185 11.87 18.03 5.29
N PHE A 186 12.76 17.08 5.60
CA PHE A 186 12.35 15.68 5.75
C PHE A 186 11.24 15.52 6.78
N SER A 187 10.17 14.82 6.37
CA SER A 187 9.13 14.33 7.26
C SER A 187 8.88 12.86 6.99
N LYS A 188 9.03 12.03 8.01
CA LYS A 188 8.72 10.60 7.89
C LYS A 188 7.26 10.33 7.50
N ASP A 189 6.35 11.24 7.88
CA ASP A 189 4.91 11.10 7.63
C ASP A 189 4.55 11.21 6.14
N LYS A 190 5.49 11.67 5.32
CA LYS A 190 5.37 11.69 3.86
C LYS A 190 5.59 10.31 3.22
N TYR A 191 6.16 9.34 3.93
CA TYR A 191 6.60 8.09 3.34
C TYR A 191 5.85 6.89 3.89
N ILE A 192 5.42 6.04 2.94
CA ILE A 192 4.77 4.76 3.19
C ILE A 192 5.68 3.66 2.66
N LEU A 193 5.93 2.62 3.45
CA LEU A 193 6.75 1.48 3.05
C LEU A 193 5.93 0.19 3.03
N MET A 194 5.98 -0.54 1.91
CA MET A 194 5.36 -1.88 1.82
C MET A 194 6.24 -2.88 2.54
N VAL A 195 5.66 -3.74 3.41
CA VAL A 195 6.47 -4.53 4.33
C VAL A 195 6.40 -6.05 4.15
N ASN A 196 5.28 -6.57 3.61
CA ASN A 196 5.08 -8.02 3.44
C ASN A 196 5.16 -8.47 1.96
N SER A 197 5.78 -7.68 1.09
CA SER A 197 5.84 -8.01 -0.34
C SER A 197 6.81 -9.14 -0.63
N HIS A 198 6.38 -10.05 -1.48
CA HIS A 198 7.20 -11.13 -2.02
C HIS A 198 8.01 -10.73 -3.27
N CYS A 199 7.87 -9.50 -3.76
CA CYS A 199 8.66 -8.98 -4.87
C CYS A 199 10.16 -8.90 -4.51
N LEU A 200 11.02 -8.97 -5.52
CA LEU A 200 12.44 -8.69 -5.35
C LEU A 200 12.64 -7.19 -5.09
N TYR A 201 13.54 -6.85 -4.16
CA TYR A 201 13.79 -5.44 -3.83
C TYR A 201 14.39 -4.65 -5.00
N ASN A 202 15.17 -5.29 -5.86
CA ASN A 202 15.81 -4.68 -7.05
C ASN A 202 15.25 -5.29 -8.35
N CYS A 203 13.94 -5.28 -8.52
CA CYS A 203 13.28 -5.85 -9.70
C CYS A 203 13.26 -4.84 -10.86
N ASN A 204 14.08 -5.04 -11.88
CA ASN A 204 14.09 -4.20 -13.08
C ASN A 204 12.86 -4.42 -13.99
N ARG A 205 12.07 -5.48 -13.77
CA ARG A 205 10.83 -5.79 -14.50
C ARG A 205 9.57 -5.27 -13.79
N CYS A 206 9.73 -4.64 -12.63
CA CYS A 206 8.62 -4.22 -11.76
C CYS A 206 7.59 -3.37 -12.53
N LYS A 207 8.03 -2.35 -13.27
CA LYS A 207 7.12 -1.46 -14.03
C LYS A 207 6.37 -2.22 -15.13
N ALA A 208 7.04 -3.08 -15.88
CA ALA A 208 6.42 -3.89 -16.94
C ALA A 208 5.38 -4.86 -16.34
N HIS A 209 5.69 -5.49 -15.20
CA HIS A 209 4.78 -6.37 -14.50
C HIS A 209 3.54 -5.63 -13.99
N TRP A 210 3.69 -4.41 -13.44
CA TRP A 210 2.56 -3.58 -13.01
C TRP A 210 1.64 -3.21 -14.17
N ILE A 211 2.20 -2.82 -15.31
CA ILE A 211 1.43 -2.49 -16.53
C ILE A 211 0.64 -3.72 -16.99
N LEU A 212 1.32 -4.86 -17.08
CA LEU A 212 0.69 -6.10 -17.51
C LEU A 212 -0.47 -6.53 -16.57
N GLN A 213 -0.29 -6.40 -15.26
CA GLN A 213 -1.34 -6.70 -14.28
C GLN A 213 -2.55 -5.77 -14.35
N SER A 214 -2.45 -4.62 -15.01
CA SER A 214 -3.57 -3.69 -15.24
C SER A 214 -4.29 -3.94 -16.57
N GLU A 215 -3.75 -4.80 -17.44
CA GLU A 215 -4.35 -5.20 -18.70
C GLU A 215 -5.39 -6.33 -18.52
N ASP A 216 -5.94 -6.79 -19.63
CA ASP A 216 -6.85 -7.94 -19.66
C ASP A 216 -6.23 -9.20 -19.03
N ILE A 217 -7.00 -9.88 -18.19
CA ILE A 217 -6.52 -11.04 -17.42
C ILE A 217 -6.00 -12.18 -18.32
N ASN A 218 -6.58 -12.39 -19.50
CA ASN A 218 -6.13 -13.45 -20.39
C ASN A 218 -4.74 -13.12 -20.94
N LYS A 219 -4.53 -11.88 -21.36
CA LYS A 219 -3.21 -11.38 -21.76
C LYS A 219 -2.21 -11.45 -20.60
N PHE A 220 -2.65 -11.17 -19.37
CA PHE A 220 -1.84 -11.28 -18.18
C PHE A 220 -1.36 -12.73 -17.97
N ARG A 221 -2.26 -13.71 -17.96
CA ARG A 221 -1.91 -15.13 -17.75
C ARG A 221 -0.92 -15.65 -18.78
N GLU A 222 -1.05 -15.25 -20.04
CA GLU A 222 -0.12 -15.66 -21.11
C GLU A 222 1.28 -15.03 -20.94
N LYS A 223 1.35 -13.77 -20.59
CA LYS A 223 2.60 -13.01 -20.53
C LYS A 223 3.27 -13.04 -19.17
N GLU A 224 2.52 -13.23 -18.07
CA GLU A 224 3.07 -13.25 -16.73
C GLU A 224 4.14 -14.33 -16.59
N LYS A 225 3.87 -15.52 -17.13
CA LYS A 225 4.81 -16.63 -17.11
C LYS A 225 6.15 -16.22 -17.72
N SER A 226 6.15 -15.56 -18.86
CA SER A 226 7.38 -15.10 -19.52
C SER A 226 8.11 -13.99 -18.77
N LEU A 227 7.40 -13.18 -17.96
CA LEU A 227 8.00 -12.12 -17.17
C LEU A 227 8.55 -12.61 -15.83
N THR A 228 7.92 -13.61 -15.22
CA THR A 228 8.21 -14.05 -13.85
C THR A 228 8.96 -15.36 -13.78
N GLU A 229 8.81 -16.23 -14.77
CA GLU A 229 9.46 -17.55 -14.81
C GLU A 229 10.98 -17.41 -14.82
N GLY A 230 11.64 -18.11 -13.89
CA GLY A 230 13.10 -18.08 -13.73
C GLY A 230 13.66 -16.76 -13.22
N TYR A 231 12.83 -15.75 -12.96
CA TYR A 231 13.28 -14.45 -12.48
C TYR A 231 12.87 -14.17 -11.03
N CYS A 232 11.58 -14.15 -10.71
CA CYS A 232 11.11 -13.93 -9.35
C CYS A 232 10.33 -15.11 -8.76
N LEU A 233 9.70 -15.96 -9.59
CA LEU A 233 9.11 -17.21 -9.15
C LEU A 233 10.21 -18.21 -8.83
N GLY A 234 10.22 -18.74 -7.60
CA GLY A 234 11.21 -19.74 -7.15
C GLY A 234 12.47 -19.16 -6.55
N VAL A 235 12.67 -17.86 -6.53
CA VAL A 235 13.76 -17.24 -5.78
C VAL A 235 13.37 -17.23 -4.30
N TYR A 236 13.72 -18.30 -3.58
CA TYR A 236 13.70 -18.31 -2.12
C TYR A 236 14.74 -17.33 -1.65
N SER A 237 14.34 -16.17 -1.04
CA SER A 237 15.46 -15.40 -0.80
C SER A 237 15.45 -14.17 0.00
N GLU A 238 16.59 -14.02 0.44
CA GLU A 238 17.34 -12.88 0.89
C GLU A 238 17.14 -11.61 0.04
N LYS A 239 16.72 -11.75 -1.22
CA LYS A 239 16.49 -10.66 -2.17
C LYS A 239 15.04 -10.14 -2.20
N ARG A 240 14.15 -10.65 -1.37
CA ARG A 240 12.76 -10.18 -1.31
C ARG A 240 12.62 -8.86 -0.54
N ALA A 241 11.68 -8.06 -0.95
CA ALA A 241 11.31 -6.81 -0.29
C ALA A 241 10.45 -7.05 0.97
N TYR A 242 10.75 -8.11 1.71
CA TYR A 242 10.04 -8.46 2.92
C TYR A 242 10.81 -7.96 4.15
N ILE A 243 10.13 -7.25 5.04
CA ILE A 243 10.67 -6.79 6.31
C ILE A 243 10.02 -7.60 7.43
N GLN A 244 10.83 -8.21 8.30
CA GLN A 244 10.29 -8.94 9.44
C GLN A 244 9.53 -7.99 10.37
N PRO A 245 8.40 -8.41 10.97
CA PRO A 245 7.60 -7.54 11.83
C PRO A 245 8.38 -6.85 12.94
N TYR A 246 9.28 -7.58 13.61
CA TYR A 246 10.11 -7.00 14.68
C TYR A 246 11.16 -6.01 14.16
N ASP A 247 11.57 -6.12 12.91
CA ASP A 247 12.63 -5.30 12.32
C ASP A 247 12.13 -3.93 11.85
N LEU A 248 10.81 -3.68 11.87
CA LEU A 248 10.26 -2.35 11.64
C LEU A 248 10.87 -1.28 12.54
N LYS A 249 11.37 -1.66 13.72
CA LYS A 249 12.14 -0.77 14.62
C LYS A 249 13.29 -0.03 13.94
N TYR A 250 13.90 -0.62 12.89
CA TYR A 250 14.98 0.02 12.14
C TYR A 250 14.47 1.10 11.19
N PHE A 251 13.18 1.02 10.80
CA PHE A 251 12.52 1.88 9.83
C PHE A 251 11.67 2.98 10.48
N ASP A 252 11.22 2.81 11.72
CA ASP A 252 10.27 3.71 12.41
C ASP A 252 10.69 5.19 12.45
N LYS A 253 11.99 5.48 12.42
CA LYS A 253 12.51 6.85 12.39
C LYS A 253 12.40 7.52 11.01
N TYR A 254 12.21 6.73 9.96
CA TYR A 254 12.17 7.21 8.57
C TYR A 254 10.78 7.12 7.94
N ILE A 255 9.92 6.24 8.49
CA ILE A 255 8.64 5.87 7.87
C ILE A 255 7.51 6.22 8.84
N GLY A 256 6.52 6.97 8.33
CA GLY A 256 5.34 7.34 9.11
C GLY A 256 4.24 6.30 9.04
N GLU A 257 4.18 5.52 7.95
CA GLU A 257 3.11 4.57 7.70
C GLU A 257 3.61 3.36 6.93
N TYR A 258 3.08 2.18 7.24
CA TYR A 258 3.41 0.94 6.56
C TYR A 258 2.23 0.44 5.73
N LYS A 259 2.51 -0.29 4.66
CA LYS A 259 1.49 -0.85 3.79
C LYS A 259 1.60 -2.36 3.74
N LEU A 260 0.53 -3.04 4.14
CA LEU A 260 0.33 -4.45 3.91
C LEU A 260 -0.21 -4.66 2.49
N VAL A 261 0.28 -5.70 1.84
CA VAL A 261 -0.11 -6.05 0.47
C VAL A 261 -0.72 -7.45 0.45
N ASP A 262 -0.95 -7.99 -0.74
CA ASP A 262 -1.54 -9.29 -1.00
C ASP A 262 -3.08 -9.29 -0.85
N ARG A 263 -3.70 -8.56 -1.79
CA ARG A 263 -5.17 -8.44 -1.93
C ARG A 263 -5.85 -9.72 -2.39
N LEU A 264 -5.06 -10.70 -2.83
CA LEU A 264 -5.52 -12.03 -3.24
C LEU A 264 -5.57 -13.00 -2.06
N ASP A 265 -5.07 -12.56 -0.90
CA ASP A 265 -5.09 -13.35 0.32
C ASP A 265 -6.52 -13.51 0.84
N SER A 266 -6.75 -14.61 1.53
CA SER A 266 -7.97 -14.79 2.31
C SER A 266 -8.06 -13.77 3.45
N THR A 267 -9.25 -13.59 3.98
CA THR A 267 -9.49 -12.73 5.15
C THR A 267 -8.60 -13.12 6.32
N GLU A 268 -8.41 -14.43 6.56
CA GLU A 268 -7.54 -14.94 7.62
C GLU A 268 -6.07 -14.55 7.41
N GLU A 269 -5.57 -14.65 6.19
CA GLU A 269 -4.18 -14.29 5.87
C GLU A 269 -3.95 -12.78 6.04
N ILE A 270 -4.89 -11.95 5.56
CA ILE A 270 -4.83 -10.48 5.75
C ILE A 270 -4.79 -10.13 7.24
N LEU A 271 -5.69 -10.72 8.04
CA LEU A 271 -5.76 -10.47 9.47
C LEU A 271 -4.55 -11.04 10.22
N SER A 272 -4.09 -12.22 9.84
CA SER A 272 -2.86 -12.80 10.40
C SER A 272 -1.64 -11.93 10.11
N ASN A 273 -1.54 -11.34 8.92
CA ASN A 273 -0.49 -10.40 8.61
C ASN A 273 -0.61 -9.12 9.46
N LEU A 274 -1.82 -8.55 9.59
CA LEU A 274 -2.04 -7.39 10.46
C LEU A 274 -1.62 -7.69 11.91
N GLU A 275 -2.06 -8.82 12.47
CA GLU A 275 -1.69 -9.26 13.82
C GLU A 275 -0.18 -9.39 13.99
N LYS A 276 0.52 -10.04 13.04
CA LYS A 276 1.98 -10.22 13.07
C LYS A 276 2.72 -8.88 13.16
N TYR A 277 2.27 -7.89 12.39
CA TYR A 277 2.93 -6.59 12.36
C TYR A 277 2.54 -5.67 13.53
N CYS A 278 1.35 -5.84 14.11
CA CYS A 278 0.92 -5.14 15.32
C CYS A 278 1.47 -5.77 16.59
N ASN A 279 1.58 -7.10 16.66
CA ASN A 279 2.03 -7.85 17.85
C ASN A 279 3.43 -8.44 17.65
N VAL A 280 4.40 -7.57 17.45
CA VAL A 280 5.78 -7.95 17.10
C VAL A 280 6.51 -8.79 18.15
N ASN A 281 6.05 -8.77 19.41
CA ASN A 281 6.67 -9.55 20.48
C ASN A 281 6.60 -11.06 20.24
N LEU A 282 5.57 -11.52 19.54
CA LEU A 282 5.41 -12.94 19.17
C LEU A 282 6.46 -13.42 18.14
N TYR A 283 7.15 -12.49 17.48
CA TYR A 283 8.03 -12.77 16.33
C TYR A 283 9.47 -12.29 16.56
N LYS A 284 9.84 -11.98 17.80
CA LYS A 284 11.15 -11.47 18.16
C LYS A 284 12.30 -12.39 17.74
N ASP A 285 12.10 -13.71 17.86
CA ASP A 285 13.09 -14.73 17.51
C ASP A 285 13.39 -14.81 16.01
N ARG A 286 12.56 -14.16 15.17
CA ARG A 286 12.74 -14.06 13.72
C ARG A 286 13.36 -12.73 13.29
N SER A 287 13.74 -11.89 14.24
CA SER A 287 14.43 -10.63 13.97
C SER A 287 15.74 -10.88 13.21
N LYS A 288 16.02 -10.00 12.25
CA LYS A 288 17.30 -9.97 11.53
C LYS A 288 18.19 -8.86 12.09
N ASN A 289 19.48 -8.99 11.90
CA ASN A 289 20.41 -7.89 12.19
C ASN A 289 20.13 -6.75 11.19
N ILE A 290 20.38 -5.50 11.62
CA ILE A 290 20.25 -4.32 10.74
C ILE A 290 21.08 -4.46 9.46
N ASP A 291 22.23 -5.15 9.52
CA ASP A 291 23.10 -5.37 8.36
C ASP A 291 22.41 -6.17 7.24
N TRP A 292 21.38 -6.96 7.58
CA TRP A 292 20.51 -7.61 6.58
C TRP A 292 19.82 -6.61 5.66
N TYR A 293 19.59 -5.38 6.12
CA TYR A 293 18.91 -4.29 5.40
C TYR A 293 19.89 -3.26 4.82
N LYS A 294 21.20 -3.54 4.86
CA LYS A 294 22.28 -2.71 4.31
C LYS A 294 22.88 -3.42 3.10
N LEU A 295 22.07 -3.64 2.06
CA LEU A 295 22.56 -4.25 0.85
C LEU A 295 23.24 -3.19 -0.01
N ASP A 296 24.47 -3.46 -0.41
CA ASP A 296 25.18 -2.70 -1.43
C ASP A 296 24.53 -2.97 -2.80
N GLU A 297 24.65 -2.01 -3.72
CA GLU A 297 24.13 -2.07 -5.09
C GLU A 297 24.75 -3.20 -5.92
#